data_1ee32f6949969403573c7219ec6e0259
#
_entry.id   1ee32f6949969403573c7219ec6e0259
#
_cell.length_a   1.000
_cell.length_b   1.000
_cell.length_c   1.000
_cell.angle_alpha   90.00
_cell.angle_beta   90.00
_cell.angle_gamma   90.00
#
_symmetry.space_group_name_H-M   'P 1'
#
loop_
_entity.id
_entity.type
_entity.pdbx_description
1 polymer ?
#
loop_
_entity_poly.entity_id
_entity_poly.type
_entity_poly.pdbx_seq_one_letter_code
_entity_poly.pdbx_strand_id
1 'polypeptide(L)'
;TTYLALRNSSTSSLNSFLNKIPSRKSIKALVDCKLWVIDLETFNHLLKNNKAFHEFYYNLIEKQIILIDDYRIDLLTLTPEERYQKLLLTEPILLQEVPLHYLASFLGISSRHMSRIRKSIG
;
A
#
# COMPACT_ATOMS: atom_id res chain seq x y z
N THR A 1 3.38 2.55 -9.06
CA THR A 1 3.26 1.96 -7.71
C THR A 1 1.94 2.35 -7.09
N THR A 2 1.10 1.38 -6.81
CA THR A 2 -0.23 1.62 -6.23
C THR A 2 -0.24 1.45 -4.71
N TYR A 3 0.68 0.66 -4.17
CA TYR A 3 0.73 0.37 -2.74
C TYR A 3 2.15 -0.03 -2.33
N LEU A 4 2.55 0.43 -1.15
CA LEU A 4 3.82 0.06 -0.51
C LEU A 4 3.50 -0.64 0.81
N ALA A 5 3.82 -1.92 0.90
CA ALA A 5 3.56 -2.72 2.09
C ALA A 5 4.78 -2.73 3.01
N LEU A 6 4.57 -2.41 4.27
CA LEU A 6 5.58 -2.48 5.32
C LEU A 6 5.45 -3.77 6.14
N ARG A 7 6.38 -3.93 7.09
CA ARG A 7 6.35 -5.04 8.05
C ARG A 7 4.98 -5.09 8.75
N ASN A 8 4.49 -6.31 8.96
CA ASN A 8 3.21 -6.58 9.63
C ASN A 8 1.98 -6.04 8.90
N SER A 9 2.08 -5.83 7.58
CA SER A 9 0.96 -5.45 6.74
C SER A 9 0.54 -6.59 5.81
N SER A 10 -0.64 -6.46 5.22
CA SER A 10 -1.16 -7.41 4.24
C SER A 10 -1.18 -6.79 2.86
N THR A 11 -0.91 -7.58 1.84
CA THR A 11 -1.01 -7.14 0.45
C THR A 11 -1.56 -8.26 -0.42
N SER A 12 -2.26 -7.88 -1.47
CA SER A 12 -2.78 -8.81 -2.46
C SER A 12 -3.14 -8.08 -3.76
N SER A 13 -3.32 -8.84 -4.82
CA SER A 13 -4.09 -8.40 -5.98
C SER A 13 -5.53 -8.87 -5.76
N LEU A 14 -6.31 -8.08 -5.04
CA LEU A 14 -7.56 -8.52 -4.43
C LEU A 14 -8.59 -9.02 -5.45
N ASN A 15 -8.77 -8.29 -6.56
CA ASN A 15 -9.71 -8.70 -7.59
C ASN A 15 -9.31 -10.05 -8.22
N SER A 16 -8.03 -10.22 -8.50
CA SER A 16 -7.49 -11.48 -9.01
C SER A 16 -7.69 -12.62 -8.01
N PHE A 17 -7.39 -12.37 -6.75
CA PHE A 17 -7.49 -13.35 -5.68
C PHE A 17 -8.93 -13.83 -5.46
N LEU A 18 -9.87 -12.89 -5.32
CA LEU A 18 -11.27 -13.22 -5.00
C LEU A 18 -12.03 -13.76 -6.20
N ASN A 19 -11.79 -13.23 -7.40
CA ASN A 19 -12.57 -13.54 -8.59
C ASN A 19 -11.88 -14.52 -9.56
N LYS A 20 -10.68 -14.99 -9.21
CA LYS A 20 -9.90 -15.95 -10.00
C LYS A 20 -9.68 -15.47 -11.45
N ILE A 21 -9.35 -14.20 -11.59
CA ILE A 21 -9.03 -13.58 -12.88
C ILE A 21 -7.55 -13.17 -12.92
N PRO A 22 -6.94 -13.00 -14.11
CA PRO A 22 -5.56 -12.53 -14.21
C PRO A 22 -5.35 -11.19 -13.51
N SER A 23 -4.24 -11.07 -12.79
CA SER A 23 -3.90 -9.83 -12.08
C SER A 23 -3.45 -8.75 -13.07
N ARG A 24 -3.90 -7.53 -12.85
CA ARG A 24 -3.47 -6.33 -13.59
C ARG A 24 -2.25 -5.66 -12.96
N LYS A 25 -1.78 -6.16 -11.84
CA LYS A 25 -0.61 -5.63 -11.13
C LYS A 25 0.31 -6.75 -10.68
N SER A 26 1.56 -6.40 -10.42
CA SER A 26 2.57 -7.30 -9.87
C SER A 26 2.92 -6.89 -8.44
N ILE A 27 3.42 -7.84 -7.68
CA ILE A 27 3.91 -7.63 -6.32
C ILE A 27 5.41 -7.93 -6.34
N LYS A 28 6.20 -6.98 -5.86
CA LYS A 28 7.66 -7.09 -5.87
C LYS A 28 8.22 -6.88 -4.46
N ALA A 29 9.09 -7.77 -4.01
CA ALA A 29 9.86 -7.57 -2.79
C ALA A 29 10.99 -6.57 -3.08
N LEU A 30 11.06 -5.49 -2.29
CA LEU A 30 12.12 -4.48 -2.40
C LEU A 30 13.34 -4.82 -1.54
N VAL A 31 13.16 -5.68 -0.56
CA VAL A 31 14.19 -6.22 0.33
C VAL A 31 13.86 -7.68 0.59
N ASP A 32 14.77 -8.40 1.24
CA ASP A 32 14.50 -9.77 1.66
C ASP A 32 13.30 -9.78 2.62
N CYS A 33 12.30 -10.60 2.29
CA CYS A 33 11.04 -10.66 3.01
C CYS A 33 10.72 -12.07 3.48
N LYS A 34 10.10 -12.16 4.65
CA LYS A 34 9.44 -13.38 5.10
C LYS A 34 7.93 -13.16 5.00
N LEU A 35 7.25 -14.02 4.25
CA LEU A 35 5.84 -13.87 3.94
C LEU A 35 5.04 -15.07 4.46
N TRP A 36 3.86 -14.79 5.00
CA TRP A 36 2.82 -15.77 5.22
C TRP A 36 1.82 -15.65 4.09
N VAL A 37 1.53 -16.77 3.44
CA VAL A 37 0.66 -16.80 2.26
C VAL A 37 -0.54 -17.69 2.54
N ILE A 38 -1.70 -17.24 2.12
CA ILE A 38 -2.95 -18.01 2.24
C ILE A 38 -3.57 -18.17 0.85
N ASP A 39 -4.03 -19.36 0.51
CA ASP A 39 -4.77 -19.60 -0.72
C ASP A 39 -6.26 -19.24 -0.58
N LEU A 40 -6.95 -19.15 -1.71
CA LEU A 40 -8.36 -18.74 -1.72
C LEU A 40 -9.27 -19.75 -1.00
N GLU A 41 -9.02 -21.03 -1.15
CA GLU A 41 -9.82 -22.07 -0.51
C GLU A 41 -9.75 -21.97 1.01
N THR A 42 -8.54 -21.87 1.55
CA THR A 42 -8.30 -21.70 3.00
C THR A 42 -8.89 -20.36 3.48
N PHE A 43 -8.70 -19.30 2.71
CA PHE A 43 -9.27 -17.98 3.01
C PHE A 43 -10.79 -18.05 3.13
N ASN A 44 -11.48 -18.64 2.16
CA ASN A 44 -12.92 -18.74 2.16
C ASN A 44 -13.43 -19.62 3.32
N HIS A 45 -12.71 -20.71 3.62
CA HIS A 45 -13.05 -21.56 4.74
C HIS A 45 -12.95 -20.83 6.09
N LEU A 46 -11.85 -20.10 6.30
CA LEU A 46 -11.65 -19.31 7.52
C LEU A 46 -12.67 -18.19 7.63
N LEU A 47 -12.95 -17.51 6.53
CA LEU A 47 -13.93 -16.41 6.52
C LEU A 47 -15.31 -16.88 6.94
N LYS A 48 -15.69 -18.07 6.51
CA LYS A 48 -17.00 -18.66 6.81
C LYS A 48 -17.08 -19.27 8.22
N ASN A 49 -16.01 -19.92 8.68
CA ASN A 49 -16.04 -20.78 9.86
C ASN A 49 -15.27 -20.25 11.07
N ASN A 50 -14.52 -19.17 10.92
CA ASN A 50 -13.73 -18.58 12.02
C ASN A 50 -14.12 -17.13 12.24
N LYS A 51 -14.81 -16.88 13.35
CA LYS A 51 -15.32 -15.54 13.68
C LYS A 51 -14.20 -14.50 13.83
N ALA A 52 -13.09 -14.87 14.47
CA ALA A 52 -11.97 -13.96 14.66
C ALA A 52 -11.32 -13.57 13.32
N PHE A 53 -11.19 -14.52 12.40
CA PHE A 53 -10.68 -14.25 11.05
C PHE A 53 -11.63 -13.36 10.26
N HIS A 54 -12.92 -13.60 10.36
CA HIS A 54 -13.94 -12.77 9.71
C HIS A 54 -13.87 -11.32 10.20
N GLU A 55 -13.78 -11.10 11.51
CA GLU A 55 -13.65 -9.75 12.08
C GLU A 55 -12.33 -9.09 11.66
N PHE A 56 -11.24 -9.84 11.66
CA PHE A 56 -9.93 -9.36 11.19
C PHE A 56 -10.00 -8.88 9.74
N TYR A 57 -10.56 -9.68 8.86
CA TYR A 57 -10.70 -9.36 7.44
C TYR A 57 -11.60 -8.15 7.23
N TYR A 58 -12.74 -8.10 7.91
CA TYR A 58 -13.67 -6.99 7.82
C TYR A 58 -12.99 -5.66 8.21
N ASN A 59 -12.27 -5.66 9.34
CA ASN A 59 -11.55 -4.48 9.80
C ASN A 59 -10.43 -4.08 8.85
N LEU A 60 -9.73 -5.05 8.28
CA LEU A 60 -8.68 -4.81 7.29
C LEU A 60 -9.25 -4.12 6.04
N ILE A 61 -10.34 -4.63 5.51
CA ILE A 61 -10.99 -4.07 4.31
C ILE A 61 -11.51 -2.65 4.59
N GLU A 62 -12.13 -2.41 5.74
CA GLU A 62 -12.60 -1.09 6.12
C GLU A 62 -11.45 -0.08 6.18
N LYS A 63 -10.34 -0.43 6.82
CA LYS A 63 -9.13 0.41 6.84
C LYS A 63 -8.59 0.67 5.44
N GLN A 64 -8.56 -0.34 4.58
CA GLN A 64 -8.07 -0.19 3.21
C GLN A 64 -8.96 0.75 2.39
N ILE A 65 -10.28 0.66 2.53
CA ILE A 65 -11.21 1.55 1.85
C ILE A 65 -10.99 3.00 2.28
N ILE A 66 -10.84 3.24 3.57
CA ILE A 66 -10.57 4.58 4.12
C ILE A 66 -9.25 5.14 3.56
N LEU A 67 -8.19 4.34 3.57
CA LEU A 67 -6.88 4.75 3.05
C LEU A 67 -6.93 5.08 1.56
N ILE A 68 -7.60 4.26 0.78
CA ILE A 68 -7.74 4.49 -0.66
C ILE A 68 -8.52 5.76 -0.94
N ASP A 69 -9.60 5.99 -0.21
CA ASP A 69 -10.42 7.19 -0.35
C ASP A 69 -9.65 8.46 0.02
N ASP A 70 -8.97 8.46 1.17
CA ASP A 70 -8.13 9.58 1.60
C ASP A 70 -7.00 9.86 0.61
N TYR A 71 -6.34 8.82 0.14
CA TYR A 71 -5.27 8.95 -0.85
C TYR A 71 -5.76 9.55 -2.16
N ARG A 72 -6.94 9.13 -2.61
CA ARG A 72 -7.57 9.69 -3.81
C ARG A 72 -7.90 11.16 -3.65
N ILE A 73 -8.42 11.55 -2.49
CA ILE A 73 -8.68 12.97 -2.17
C ILE A 73 -7.38 13.76 -2.19
N ASP A 74 -6.33 13.24 -1.57
CA ASP A 74 -5.01 13.88 -1.55
C ASP A 74 -4.44 14.09 -2.96
N LEU A 75 -4.60 13.10 -3.85
CA LEU A 75 -4.17 13.24 -5.24
C LEU A 75 -4.88 14.38 -5.98
N LEU A 76 -6.14 14.63 -5.63
CA LEU A 76 -6.97 15.65 -6.28
C LEU A 76 -6.81 17.05 -5.67
N THR A 77 -6.39 17.16 -4.42
CA THR A 77 -6.43 18.41 -3.65
C THR A 77 -5.07 18.92 -3.20
N LEU A 78 -4.06 18.05 -3.09
CA LEU A 78 -2.74 18.41 -2.60
C LEU A 78 -1.70 18.42 -3.72
N THR A 79 -0.72 19.32 -3.59
CA THR A 79 0.48 19.31 -4.46
C THR A 79 1.36 18.10 -4.12
N PRO A 80 2.29 17.69 -5.00
CA PRO A 80 3.28 16.65 -4.67
C PRO A 80 4.08 16.96 -3.42
N GLU A 81 4.46 18.23 -3.20
CA GLU A 81 5.18 18.70 -2.03
C GLU A 81 4.35 18.50 -0.76
N GLU A 82 3.08 18.87 -0.81
CA GLU A 82 2.15 18.70 0.31
C GLU A 82 1.92 17.22 0.63
N ARG A 83 1.78 16.36 -0.38
CA ARG A 83 1.67 14.91 -0.19
C ARG A 83 2.93 14.32 0.44
N TYR A 84 4.10 14.79 0.01
CA TYR A 84 5.36 14.37 0.61
C TYR A 84 5.45 14.78 2.09
N GLN A 85 5.09 16.02 2.41
CA GLN A 85 5.07 16.52 3.80
C GLN A 85 4.09 15.72 4.66
N LYS A 86 2.91 15.40 4.14
CA LYS A 86 1.95 14.54 4.83
C LYS A 86 2.53 13.16 5.10
N LEU A 87 3.23 12.58 4.14
CA LEU A 87 3.88 11.27 4.27
C LEU A 87 4.97 11.30 5.35
N LEU A 88 5.74 12.39 5.44
CA LEU A 88 6.73 12.58 6.51
C LEU A 88 6.10 12.51 7.91
N LEU A 89 4.90 13.03 8.06
CA LEU A 89 4.19 13.07 9.35
C LEU A 89 3.47 11.74 9.66
N THR A 90 2.89 11.10 8.63
CA THR A 90 2.03 9.92 8.84
C THR A 90 2.76 8.59 8.67
N GLU A 91 3.75 8.52 7.77
CA GLU A 91 4.46 7.29 7.42
C GLU A 91 5.96 7.52 7.24
N PRO A 92 6.67 8.01 8.27
CA PRO A 92 8.10 8.33 8.14
C PRO A 92 8.96 7.12 7.79
N ILE A 93 8.53 5.92 8.17
CA ILE A 93 9.26 4.66 7.88
C ILE A 93 9.33 4.41 6.38
N LEU A 94 8.28 4.72 5.61
CA LEU A 94 8.30 4.60 4.14
C LEU A 94 9.43 5.41 3.52
N LEU A 95 9.65 6.61 4.03
CA LEU A 95 10.69 7.50 3.51
C LEU A 95 12.10 7.02 3.84
N GLN A 96 12.25 6.27 4.92
CA GLN A 96 13.54 5.71 5.35
C GLN A 96 13.87 4.40 4.66
N GLU A 97 12.89 3.53 4.45
CA GLU A 97 13.12 2.16 4.02
C GLU A 97 12.88 1.93 2.53
N VAL A 98 12.08 2.77 1.87
CA VAL A 98 11.72 2.60 0.46
C VAL A 98 12.65 3.41 -0.44
N PRO A 99 13.23 2.81 -1.49
CA PRO A 99 14.06 3.55 -2.45
C PRO A 99 13.31 4.70 -3.12
N LEU A 100 14.04 5.77 -3.41
CA LEU A 100 13.49 7.03 -3.92
C LEU A 100 12.58 6.87 -5.13
N HIS A 101 12.98 6.03 -6.10
CA HIS A 101 12.21 5.89 -7.34
C HIS A 101 10.86 5.18 -7.13
N TYR A 102 10.75 4.32 -6.12
CA TYR A 102 9.47 3.71 -5.75
C TYR A 102 8.56 4.70 -5.01
N LEU A 103 9.14 5.53 -4.13
CA LEU A 103 8.40 6.61 -3.48
C LEU A 103 7.88 7.61 -4.51
N ALA A 104 8.70 7.99 -5.47
CA ALA A 104 8.30 8.89 -6.55
C ALA A 104 7.16 8.29 -7.37
N SER A 105 7.25 7.01 -7.73
CA SER A 105 6.19 6.28 -8.41
C SER A 105 4.90 6.24 -7.59
N PHE A 106 5.00 6.03 -6.29
CA PHE A 106 3.86 6.03 -5.38
C PHE A 106 3.19 7.40 -5.30
N LEU A 107 3.98 8.48 -5.25
CA LEU A 107 3.49 9.85 -5.22
C LEU A 107 3.05 10.39 -6.60
N GLY A 108 3.27 9.61 -7.67
CA GLY A 108 2.89 9.99 -9.01
C GLY A 108 3.77 11.09 -9.63
N ILE A 109 5.04 11.16 -9.24
CA ILE A 109 6.00 12.14 -9.74
C ILE A 109 7.28 11.46 -10.23
N SER A 110 8.13 12.20 -10.96
CA SER A 110 9.43 11.69 -11.39
C SER A 110 10.41 11.63 -10.21
N SER A 111 11.42 10.73 -10.33
CA SER A 111 12.50 10.65 -9.33
C SER A 111 13.26 11.97 -9.21
N ARG A 112 13.43 12.69 -10.32
CA ARG A 112 14.07 14.01 -10.36
C ARG A 112 13.29 15.03 -9.54
N HIS A 113 11.97 15.09 -9.72
CA HIS A 113 11.09 15.97 -8.95
C HIS A 113 11.13 15.62 -7.47
N MET A 114 11.09 14.32 -7.14
CA MET A 114 11.21 13.85 -5.76
C MET A 114 12.52 14.29 -5.10
N SER A 115 13.66 14.19 -5.82
CA SER A 115 14.95 14.67 -5.32
C SER A 115 14.93 16.15 -5.01
N ARG A 116 14.30 16.95 -5.88
CA ARG A 116 14.17 18.40 -5.66
C ARG A 116 13.33 18.72 -4.45
N ILE A 117 12.21 18.02 -4.26
CA ILE A 117 11.34 18.18 -3.08
C ILE A 117 12.12 17.88 -1.80
N ARG A 118 12.86 16.76 -1.76
CA ARG A 118 13.67 16.39 -0.60
C ARG A 118 14.72 17.43 -0.25
N LYS A 119 15.38 18.01 -1.25
CA LYS A 119 16.38 19.06 -1.04
C LYS A 119 15.76 20.35 -0.51
N SER A 120 14.57 20.72 -0.99
CA SER A 120 13.88 21.97 -0.58
C SER A 120 13.31 21.89 0.82
N ILE A 121 12.92 20.72 1.27
CA ILE A 121 12.33 20.50 2.61
C ILE A 121 13.41 20.23 3.66
N GLY A 122 14.59 19.85 3.20
CA GLY A 122 15.69 19.55 4.07
C GLY A 122 15.79 18.10 4.42
#